data_8e7524dbcbad9b5f3cefe22f2ca501c2
#
_entry.id   8e7524dbcbad9b5f3cefe22f2ca501c2
#
_cell.length_a   1.000
_cell.length_b   1.000
_cell.length_c   1.000
_cell.angle_alpha   90.00
_cell.angle_beta   90.00
_cell.angle_gamma   90.00
#
_symmetry.space_group_name_H-M   'P 1'
#
loop_
_entity.id
_entity.type
_entity.pdbx_description
1 polymer ?
#
loop_
_entity_poly.entity_id
_entity_poly.type
_entity_poly.pdbx_seq_one_letter_code
_entity_poly.pdbx_strand_id
1 'polypeptide(L)' 'MMDEAVKKDVNLRLASSAGHINGIARMIEEDQYCIDVIRQIQAVQAALSKVNTIILDNHLHT' A
#
# COMPACT_ATOMS: atom_id res chain seq x y z
N MET A 1 7.64 -20.81 2.54
CA MET A 1 6.96 -19.96 1.56
C MET A 1 7.70 -18.66 1.42
N MET A 2 7.27 -17.63 2.11
CA MET A 2 7.94 -16.33 2.00
C MET A 2 9.09 -16.25 3.00
N ASP A 3 10.23 -15.72 2.56
CA ASP A 3 11.39 -15.42 3.40
C ASP A 3 10.96 -14.50 4.55
N GLU A 4 11.47 -14.72 5.76
CA GLU A 4 11.10 -13.94 6.94
C GLU A 4 11.40 -12.45 6.78
N ALA A 5 12.52 -12.11 6.16
CA ALA A 5 12.86 -10.70 5.90
C ALA A 5 11.86 -10.06 4.94
N VAL A 6 11.45 -10.77 3.90
CA VAL A 6 10.45 -10.31 2.93
C VAL A 6 9.08 -10.19 3.59
N LYS A 7 8.70 -11.18 4.40
CA LYS A 7 7.44 -11.14 5.14
C LYS A 7 7.36 -9.91 6.03
N LYS A 8 8.42 -9.61 6.75
CA LYS A 8 8.49 -8.43 7.63
C LYS A 8 8.35 -7.14 6.81
N ASP A 9 9.09 -7.02 5.71
CA ASP A 9 9.05 -5.85 4.83
C ASP A 9 7.65 -5.64 4.26
N VAL A 10 7.06 -6.69 3.70
CA VAL A 10 5.72 -6.64 3.10
C VAL A 10 4.68 -6.25 4.16
N ASN A 11 4.75 -6.81 5.37
CA ASN A 11 3.80 -6.48 6.43
C ASN A 11 3.92 -5.03 6.88
N LEU A 12 5.13 -4.48 6.95
CA LEU A 12 5.32 -3.06 7.28
C LEU A 12 4.73 -2.16 6.19
N ARG A 13 4.91 -2.52 4.93
CA ARG A 13 4.34 -1.78 3.80
C ARG A 13 2.82 -1.83 3.80
N LEU A 14 2.24 -2.99 4.10
CA LEU A 14 0.78 -3.15 4.19
C LEU A 14 0.21 -2.33 5.36
N ALA A 15 0.88 -2.34 6.51
CA ALA A 15 0.45 -1.53 7.65
C ALA A 15 0.48 -0.03 7.32
N SER A 16 1.51 0.42 6.61
CA SER A 16 1.62 1.80 6.14
C SER A 16 0.49 2.14 5.18
N SER A 17 0.20 1.26 4.22
CA SER A 17 -0.91 1.46 3.27
C SER A 17 -2.26 1.47 3.97
N ALA A 18 -2.46 0.62 4.98
CA ALA A 18 -3.70 0.61 5.76
C ALA A 18 -3.93 1.96 6.45
N GLY A 19 -2.89 2.53 7.06
CA GLY A 19 -2.97 3.87 7.65
C GLY A 19 -3.25 4.95 6.61
N HIS A 20 -2.64 4.85 5.44
CA HIS A 20 -2.88 5.78 4.34
C HIS A 20 -4.34 5.72 3.86
N ILE A 21 -4.89 4.50 3.72
CA ILE A 21 -6.30 4.31 3.35
C ILE A 21 -7.24 4.95 4.38
N ASN A 22 -6.96 4.77 5.66
CA ASN A 22 -7.74 5.41 6.72
C ASN A 22 -7.68 6.93 6.62
N GLY A 23 -6.53 7.49 6.26
CA GLY A 23 -6.38 8.92 6.01
C GLY A 23 -7.22 9.41 4.84
N ILE A 24 -7.30 8.61 3.77
CA ILE A 24 -8.15 8.92 2.61
C ILE A 24 -9.63 8.94 3.02
N ALA A 25 -10.06 7.98 3.84
CA ALA A 25 -11.44 7.95 4.34
C ALA A 25 -11.78 9.23 5.11
N ARG A 26 -10.83 9.74 5.91
CA ARG A 26 -11.02 11.01 6.62
C ARG A 26 -11.11 12.20 5.65
N MET A 27 -10.32 12.20 4.58
CA MET A 27 -10.40 13.25 3.56
C MET A 27 -11.79 13.30 2.93
N ILE A 28 -12.39 12.15 2.64
CA ILE A 28 -13.74 12.06 2.10
C ILE A 28 -14.76 12.60 3.10
N GLU A 29 -14.64 12.20 4.37
CA GLU A 29 -15.53 12.66 5.44
C GLU A 29 -15.46 14.17 5.64
N GLU A 30 -14.29 14.76 5.40
CA GLU A 30 -14.06 16.19 5.52
C GLU A 30 -14.36 16.96 4.23
N ASP A 31 -14.94 16.30 3.23
CA ASP A 31 -15.29 16.89 1.92
C ASP A 31 -14.10 17.55 1.23
N GLN A 32 -12.93 16.95 1.32
CA GLN A 32 -11.75 17.48 0.65
C GLN A 32 -11.87 17.38 -0.88
N TYR A 33 -11.09 18.19 -1.57
CA TYR A 33 -11.16 18.30 -3.03
C TYR A 33 -10.97 16.94 -3.71
N CYS A 34 -11.89 16.59 -4.62
CA CYS A 34 -11.94 15.27 -5.26
C CYS A 34 -10.62 14.86 -5.92
N ILE A 35 -9.96 15.80 -6.59
CA ILE A 35 -8.70 15.48 -7.28
C ILE A 35 -7.60 15.10 -6.28
N ASP A 36 -7.57 15.76 -5.11
CA ASP A 36 -6.60 15.42 -4.07
C ASP A 36 -6.87 14.03 -3.51
N VAL A 37 -8.14 13.67 -3.32
CA VAL A 37 -8.52 12.32 -2.87
C VAL A 37 -8.07 11.27 -3.89
N ILE A 38 -8.34 11.52 -5.18
CA ILE A 38 -7.95 10.61 -6.26
C ILE A 38 -6.42 10.42 -6.29
N ARG A 39 -5.66 11.50 -6.12
CA ARG A 39 -4.19 11.42 -6.07
C ARG A 39 -3.70 10.56 -4.92
N GLN A 40 -4.34 10.65 -3.76
CA GLN A 40 -3.99 9.82 -2.61
C GLN A 40 -4.30 8.34 -2.88
N ILE A 41 -5.43 8.06 -3.52
CA ILE A 41 -5.78 6.69 -3.91
C ILE A 41 -4.74 6.13 -4.89
N GLN A 42 -4.33 6.92 -5.88
CA GLN A 42 -3.31 6.50 -6.84
C GLN A 42 -1.98 6.19 -6.14
N ALA A 43 -1.62 6.96 -5.11
CA ALA A 43 -0.41 6.69 -4.32
C ALA A 43 -0.50 5.36 -3.59
N VAL A 44 -1.67 5.02 -3.01
CA VAL A 44 -1.88 3.71 -2.37
C VAL A 44 -1.81 2.58 -3.39
N GLN A 45 -2.42 2.76 -4.56
CA GLN A 45 -2.35 1.77 -5.63
C GLN A 45 -0.91 1.49 -6.05
N ALA A 46 -0.09 2.53 -6.16
CA ALA A 46 1.33 2.38 -6.49
C ALA A 46 2.08 1.64 -5.38
N ALA A 47 1.79 1.95 -4.11
CA ALA A 47 2.40 1.28 -2.97
C ALA A 47 2.05 -0.22 -2.95
N LEU A 48 0.79 -0.57 -3.21
CA LEU A 48 0.35 -1.97 -3.28
C LEU A 48 0.95 -2.70 -4.49
N SER A 49 1.10 -2.01 -5.61
CA SER A 49 1.77 -2.57 -6.78
C SER A 49 3.22 -2.94 -6.46
N LYS A 50 3.92 -2.11 -5.67
CA LYS A 50 5.27 -2.40 -5.20
C LYS A 50 5.30 -3.65 -4.32
N VAL A 51 4.31 -3.82 -3.45
CA VAL A 51 4.19 -5.01 -2.61
C VAL A 51 4.04 -6.27 -3.50
N ASN A 52 3.19 -6.20 -4.53
CA ASN A 52 3.03 -7.30 -5.47
C ASN A 52 4.36 -7.68 -6.13
N THR A 53 5.15 -6.68 -6.54
CA THR A 53 6.46 -6.90 -7.15
C THR A 53 7.41 -7.62 -6.19
N ILE A 54 7.44 -7.19 -4.92
CA ILE A 54 8.29 -7.80 -3.89
C ILE A 54 7.91 -9.27 -3.68
N ILE A 55 6.61 -9.54 -3.56
CA ILE A 55 6.11 -10.90 -3.34
C ILE A 55 6.42 -11.79 -4.53
N LEU A 56 6.17 -11.31 -5.74
CA LEU A 56 6.43 -12.07 -6.96
C LEU A 56 7.92 -12.38 -7.11
N ASP A 57 8.78 -11.38 -6.88
CA ASP A 57 10.23 -11.56 -6.96
C ASP A 57 10.70 -12.62 -5.98
N ASN A 58 10.22 -12.58 -4.73
CA ASN A 58 10.55 -13.60 -3.72
C ASN A 58 10.07 -14.99 -4.16
N HIS A 59 8.85 -15.07 -4.69
CA HIS A 59 8.27 -16.33 -5.18
C HIS A 59 9.12 -16.95 -6.29
N LEU A 60 9.63 -16.13 -7.20
CA LEU A 60 10.43 -16.61 -8.33
C LEU A 60 11.84 -17.06 -7.92
N HIS A 61 12.32 -16.65 -6.75
CA HIS A 61 13.67 -16.94 -6.25
C HIS A 61 13.71 -17.91 -5.07
N THR A 62 12.59 -18.56 -4.76
CA THR A 62 12.54 -19.56 -3.67
C THR A 62 12.33 -21.03 -4.16
#